data_f3e1d2cc84be8dfe3138dd506c354feb
#
_entry.id   f3e1d2cc84be8dfe3138dd506c354feb
#
_cell.length_a   1.000
_cell.length_b   1.000
_cell.length_c   1.000
_cell.angle_alpha   90.00
_cell.angle_beta   90.00
_cell.angle_gamma   90.00
#
_symmetry.space_group_name_H-M   'P 1'
#
loop_
_entity.id
_entity.type
_entity.pdbx_description
1 polymer ?
#
loop_
_entity_poly.entity_id
_entity_poly.type
_entity_poly.pdbx_seq_one_letter_code
_entity_poly.pdbx_strand_id
1 'polypeptide(L)'
;MLSDAEHRAAVEFIYREARLADEARYAEWLALWTDDGVYWVPATTDPGADPDKHISHIYDNRGRIETRIKMLQTGYRYSQEPASLMRRLVSNIEATSADDGELVVESNFALAELAIQAKRELHWWVGRTTHRLRRVGGELKVCWKKVVLVNAAEPLPNLSFLI
;
A
#
# COMPACT_ATOMS: atom_id res chain seq x y z
N MET A 1 0.02 -1.28 -25.75
CA MET A 1 0.29 0.11 -25.29
C MET A 1 -0.96 0.65 -24.63
N LEU A 2 -0.83 1.29 -23.46
CA LEU A 2 -1.97 1.91 -22.79
C LEU A 2 -2.45 3.15 -23.54
N SER A 3 -3.77 3.33 -23.59
CA SER A 3 -4.34 4.61 -24.04
C SER A 3 -4.12 5.70 -22.98
N ASP A 4 -4.17 6.96 -23.41
CA ASP A 4 -4.06 8.10 -22.49
C ASP A 4 -5.14 8.06 -21.39
N ALA A 5 -6.34 7.58 -21.73
CA ALA A 5 -7.42 7.44 -20.77
C ALA A 5 -7.12 6.38 -19.70
N GLU A 6 -6.56 5.25 -20.08
CA GLU A 6 -6.16 4.19 -19.14
C GLU A 6 -5.00 4.64 -18.26
N HIS A 7 -4.01 5.31 -18.84
CA HIS A 7 -2.90 5.88 -18.08
C HIS A 7 -3.41 6.88 -17.03
N ARG A 8 -4.30 7.80 -17.42
CA ARG A 8 -4.90 8.77 -16.52
C ARG A 8 -5.70 8.10 -15.41
N ALA A 9 -6.51 7.10 -15.74
CA ALA A 9 -7.28 6.34 -14.75
C ALA A 9 -6.38 5.63 -13.74
N ALA A 10 -5.25 5.06 -14.18
CA ALA A 10 -4.27 4.44 -13.30
C ALA A 10 -3.64 5.47 -12.34
N VAL A 11 -3.23 6.63 -12.84
CA VAL A 11 -2.63 7.70 -12.02
C VAL A 11 -3.64 8.22 -10.98
N GLU A 12 -4.87 8.48 -11.39
CA GLU A 12 -5.94 8.93 -10.48
C GLU A 12 -6.23 7.89 -9.39
N PHE A 13 -6.19 6.61 -9.77
CA PHE A 13 -6.36 5.50 -8.81
C PHE A 13 -5.26 5.51 -7.74
N ILE A 14 -4.00 5.65 -8.13
CA ILE A 14 -2.86 5.66 -7.20
C ILE A 14 -2.97 6.84 -6.22
N TYR A 15 -3.32 8.03 -6.71
CA TYR A 15 -3.51 9.19 -5.83
C TYR A 15 -4.69 9.03 -4.89
N ARG A 16 -5.78 8.43 -5.35
CA ARG A 16 -6.95 8.15 -4.51
C ARG A 16 -6.61 7.13 -3.41
N GLU A 17 -5.95 6.04 -3.76
CA GLU A 17 -5.52 5.02 -2.80
C GLU A 17 -4.62 5.61 -1.72
N ALA A 18 -3.63 6.39 -2.12
CA ALA A 18 -2.72 7.09 -1.20
C ALA A 18 -3.47 8.04 -0.25
N ARG A 19 -4.40 8.83 -0.77
CA ARG A 19 -5.20 9.76 0.05
C ARG A 19 -6.07 9.04 1.06
N LEU A 20 -6.75 7.97 0.66
CA LEU A 20 -7.59 7.19 1.57
C LEU A 20 -6.79 6.57 2.72
N ALA A 21 -5.59 6.08 2.43
CA ALA A 21 -4.67 5.56 3.44
C ALA A 21 -4.21 6.67 4.41
N ASP A 22 -3.80 7.81 3.89
CA ASP A 22 -3.31 8.94 4.71
C ASP A 22 -4.41 9.55 5.59
N GLU A 23 -5.64 9.58 5.11
CA GLU A 23 -6.80 10.11 5.84
C GLU A 23 -7.45 9.08 6.76
N ALA A 24 -6.88 7.87 6.89
CA ALA A 24 -7.43 6.78 7.68
C ALA A 24 -8.90 6.42 7.30
N ARG A 25 -9.23 6.56 6.02
CA ARG A 25 -10.54 6.19 5.47
C ARG A 25 -10.53 4.71 5.10
N TYR A 26 -10.44 3.87 6.11
CA TYR A 26 -10.13 2.45 5.98
C TYR A 26 -11.18 1.65 5.22
N ALA A 27 -12.46 1.90 5.45
CA ALA A 27 -13.54 1.19 4.75
C ALA A 27 -13.51 1.48 3.23
N GLU A 28 -13.28 2.72 2.85
CA GLU A 28 -13.17 3.13 1.45
C GLU A 28 -11.88 2.59 0.82
N TRP A 29 -10.78 2.56 1.57
CA TRP A 29 -9.53 1.95 1.11
C TRP A 29 -9.70 0.44 0.86
N LEU A 30 -10.35 -0.27 1.79
CA LEU A 30 -10.65 -1.70 1.63
C LEU A 30 -11.53 -1.98 0.40
N ALA A 31 -12.47 -1.10 0.10
CA ALA A 31 -13.36 -1.22 -1.06
C ALA A 31 -12.62 -1.11 -2.40
N LEU A 32 -11.38 -0.61 -2.42
CA LEU A 32 -10.53 -0.58 -3.61
C LEU A 32 -9.94 -1.96 -3.97
N TRP A 33 -10.05 -2.95 -3.10
CA TRP A 33 -9.41 -4.25 -3.24
C TRP A 33 -10.35 -5.29 -3.85
N THR A 34 -9.77 -6.19 -4.65
CA THR A 34 -10.47 -7.40 -5.13
C THR A 34 -10.56 -8.44 -4.00
N ASP A 35 -11.45 -9.42 -4.16
CA ASP A 35 -11.64 -10.49 -3.17
C ASP A 35 -10.43 -11.42 -3.05
N ASP A 36 -9.60 -11.50 -4.08
CA ASP A 36 -8.37 -12.29 -4.13
C ASP A 36 -7.11 -11.46 -3.92
N GLY A 37 -7.23 -10.25 -3.39
CA GLY A 37 -6.14 -9.31 -3.24
C GLY A 37 -5.02 -9.79 -2.33
N VAL A 38 -3.79 -9.40 -2.64
CA VAL A 38 -2.59 -9.68 -1.85
C VAL A 38 -1.83 -8.39 -1.55
N TYR A 39 -1.57 -8.16 -0.28
CA TYR A 39 -0.79 -7.02 0.22
C TYR A 39 0.54 -7.53 0.76
N TRP A 40 1.65 -7.12 0.14
CA TRP A 40 2.97 -7.64 0.45
C TRP A 40 4.00 -6.53 0.69
N VAL A 41 4.66 -6.61 1.84
CA VAL A 41 5.80 -5.76 2.21
C VAL A 41 6.96 -6.68 2.57
N PRO A 42 7.85 -7.03 1.62
CA PRO A 42 8.97 -7.92 1.90
C PRO A 42 9.99 -7.28 2.84
N ALA A 43 10.71 -8.11 3.60
CA ALA A 43 11.81 -7.70 4.47
C ALA A 43 13.17 -7.73 3.76
N THR A 44 13.17 -7.54 2.46
CA THR A 44 14.38 -7.50 1.61
C THR A 44 14.15 -6.60 0.41
N THR A 45 15.22 -6.06 -0.13
CA THR A 45 15.22 -5.30 -1.40
C THR A 45 15.50 -6.17 -2.62
N ASP A 46 15.74 -7.46 -2.43
CA ASP A 46 15.98 -8.40 -3.54
C ASP A 46 14.73 -8.50 -4.43
N PRO A 47 14.81 -8.12 -5.72
CA PRO A 47 13.68 -8.23 -6.63
C PRO A 47 13.24 -9.67 -6.89
N GLY A 48 14.11 -10.66 -6.64
CA GLY A 48 13.81 -12.09 -6.75
C GLY A 48 13.24 -12.72 -5.48
N ALA A 49 12.86 -11.90 -4.47
CA ALA A 49 12.29 -12.42 -3.24
C ALA A 49 11.00 -13.20 -3.49
N ASP A 50 10.88 -14.34 -2.81
CA ASP A 50 9.71 -15.21 -2.83
C ASP A 50 9.02 -15.13 -1.46
N PRO A 51 7.75 -14.68 -1.38
CA PRO A 51 7.08 -14.53 -0.10
C PRO A 51 6.87 -15.85 0.64
N ASP A 52 6.90 -16.98 -0.07
CA ASP A 52 6.79 -18.32 0.55
C ASP A 52 8.11 -18.84 1.14
N LYS A 53 9.24 -18.21 0.78
CA LYS A 53 10.59 -18.62 1.19
C LYS A 53 11.33 -17.58 2.01
N HIS A 54 10.92 -16.31 1.93
CA HIS A 54 11.60 -15.19 2.56
C HIS A 54 10.68 -14.50 3.56
N ILE A 55 11.28 -13.87 4.58
CA ILE A 55 10.54 -13.14 5.61
C ILE A 55 9.92 -11.89 4.98
N SER A 56 8.69 -11.58 5.40
CA SER A 56 7.97 -10.37 5.04
C SER A 56 7.56 -9.59 6.28
N HIS A 57 7.52 -8.26 6.19
CA HIS A 57 6.90 -7.43 7.21
C HIS A 57 5.38 -7.56 7.18
N ILE A 58 4.81 -7.63 5.98
CA ILE A 58 3.39 -7.87 5.72
C ILE A 58 3.29 -8.85 4.54
N TYR A 59 2.48 -9.88 4.70
CA TYR A 59 2.06 -10.75 3.60
C TYR A 59 0.63 -11.21 3.86
N ASP A 60 -0.32 -10.38 3.41
CA ASP A 60 -1.72 -10.53 3.72
C ASP A 60 -2.53 -10.94 2.48
N ASN A 61 -3.33 -11.98 2.62
CA ASN A 61 -4.45 -12.25 1.71
C ASN A 61 -5.65 -11.36 2.05
N ARG A 62 -6.74 -11.44 1.30
CA ARG A 62 -7.94 -10.62 1.53
C ARG A 62 -8.46 -10.73 2.97
N GLY A 63 -8.54 -11.92 3.53
CA GLY A 63 -9.04 -12.11 4.90
C GLY A 63 -8.15 -11.43 5.95
N ARG A 64 -6.84 -11.48 5.78
CA ARG A 64 -5.89 -10.78 6.65
C ARG A 64 -5.93 -9.27 6.48
N ILE A 65 -6.13 -8.78 5.25
CA ILE A 65 -6.34 -7.35 5.00
C ILE A 65 -7.59 -6.87 5.75
N GLU A 66 -8.69 -7.59 5.68
CA GLU A 66 -9.92 -7.26 6.43
C GLU A 66 -9.71 -7.24 7.94
N THR A 67 -8.98 -8.21 8.47
CA THR A 67 -8.61 -8.25 9.89
C THR A 67 -7.77 -7.03 10.27
N ARG A 68 -6.77 -6.68 9.46
CA ARG A 68 -5.95 -5.49 9.67
C ARG A 68 -6.78 -4.21 9.71
N ILE A 69 -7.72 -4.05 8.79
CA ILE A 69 -8.63 -2.90 8.76
C ILE A 69 -9.52 -2.86 10.01
N LYS A 70 -10.07 -3.99 10.45
CA LYS A 70 -10.85 -4.06 11.69
C LYS A 70 -10.03 -3.63 12.90
N MET A 71 -8.79 -4.07 13.01
CA MET A 71 -7.90 -3.67 14.11
C MET A 71 -7.61 -2.15 14.09
N LEU A 72 -7.43 -1.58 12.91
CA LEU A 72 -7.22 -0.14 12.76
C LEU A 72 -8.49 0.67 13.11
N GLN A 73 -9.67 0.16 12.82
CA GLN A 73 -10.96 0.81 13.09
C GLN A 73 -11.39 0.71 14.56
N THR A 74 -11.04 -0.35 15.26
CA THR A 74 -11.55 -0.65 16.60
C THR A 74 -10.74 -0.03 17.75
N GLY A 75 -9.64 0.65 17.46
CA GLY A 75 -8.78 1.23 18.48
C GLY A 75 -7.93 0.23 19.27
N TYR A 76 -7.95 -1.06 18.94
CA TYR A 76 -7.04 -2.07 19.51
C TYR A 76 -5.58 -1.96 19.02
N ARG A 77 -5.25 -0.85 18.41
CA ARG A 77 -3.91 -0.51 17.94
C ARG A 77 -3.19 0.34 19.00
N TYR A 78 -2.80 -0.28 20.08
CA TYR A 78 -2.20 0.43 21.23
C TYR A 78 -1.02 1.33 20.89
N SER A 79 -0.33 1.06 19.80
CA SER A 79 0.80 1.87 19.31
C SER A 79 0.37 3.07 18.45
N GLN A 80 -0.90 3.16 18.04
CA GLN A 80 -1.43 4.21 17.17
C GLN A 80 -2.78 4.75 17.63
N GLU A 81 -2.94 4.97 18.92
CA GLU A 81 -4.13 5.65 19.42
C GLU A 81 -3.71 6.90 20.21
N PRO A 82 -4.08 8.10 19.76
CA PRO A 82 -4.78 8.38 18.49
C PRO A 82 -3.96 8.02 17.25
N ALA A 83 -4.63 7.89 16.10
CA ALA A 83 -3.96 7.57 14.84
C ALA A 83 -2.89 8.60 14.48
N SER A 84 -1.76 8.16 13.95
CA SER A 84 -0.71 9.03 13.46
C SER A 84 -1.23 9.92 12.31
N LEU A 85 -0.75 11.15 12.27
CA LEU A 85 -0.98 12.02 11.12
C LEU A 85 0.00 11.64 10.02
N MET A 86 -0.51 11.45 8.82
CA MET A 86 0.29 10.98 7.69
C MET A 86 0.05 11.81 6.44
N ARG A 87 1.09 11.93 5.65
CA ARG A 87 1.02 12.48 4.29
C ARG A 87 2.10 11.86 3.44
N ARG A 88 1.73 11.33 2.28
CA ARG A 88 2.71 10.77 1.34
C ARG A 88 2.80 11.56 0.05
N LEU A 89 4.01 11.60 -0.47
CA LEU A 89 4.34 12.13 -1.78
C LEU A 89 4.54 10.94 -2.71
N VAL A 90 3.78 10.88 -3.79
CA VAL A 90 3.89 9.83 -4.81
C VAL A 90 4.47 10.44 -6.07
N SER A 91 5.46 9.77 -6.65
CA SER A 91 6.15 10.24 -7.84
C SER A 91 6.54 9.08 -8.75
N ASN A 92 7.05 9.40 -9.93
CA ASN A 92 7.58 8.40 -10.87
C ASN A 92 6.56 7.30 -11.18
N ILE A 93 5.32 7.70 -11.46
CA ILE A 93 4.25 6.77 -11.79
C ILE A 93 4.45 6.29 -13.22
N GLU A 94 4.63 4.98 -13.36
CA GLU A 94 4.77 4.30 -14.64
C GLU A 94 3.70 3.21 -14.73
N ALA A 95 2.83 3.30 -15.73
CA ALA A 95 1.76 2.33 -15.94
C ALA A 95 1.99 1.56 -17.24
N THR A 96 1.86 0.23 -17.17
CA THR A 96 1.96 -0.67 -18.31
C THR A 96 0.80 -1.65 -18.31
N SER A 97 0.54 -2.26 -19.46
CA SER A 97 -0.45 -3.33 -19.59
C SER A 97 0.25 -4.68 -19.48
N ALA A 98 -0.28 -5.58 -18.66
CA ALA A 98 0.14 -6.97 -18.61
C ALA A 98 -0.61 -7.81 -19.66
N ASP A 99 -0.07 -9.01 -19.97
CA ASP A 99 -0.65 -9.90 -20.96
C ASP A 99 -2.06 -10.39 -20.62
N ASP A 100 -2.40 -10.44 -19.33
CA ASP A 100 -3.72 -10.82 -18.81
C ASP A 100 -4.75 -9.68 -18.81
N GLY A 101 -4.37 -8.49 -19.30
CA GLY A 101 -5.23 -7.31 -19.34
C GLY A 101 -5.25 -6.51 -18.05
N GLU A 102 -4.52 -6.92 -17.01
CA GLU A 102 -4.32 -6.11 -15.81
C GLU A 102 -3.35 -4.95 -16.09
N LEU A 103 -3.46 -3.88 -15.31
CA LEU A 103 -2.49 -2.79 -15.34
C LEU A 103 -1.44 -3.03 -14.25
N VAL A 104 -0.18 -2.88 -14.62
CA VAL A 104 0.94 -2.84 -13.66
C VAL A 104 1.37 -1.40 -13.52
N VAL A 105 1.26 -0.87 -12.29
CA VAL A 105 1.58 0.52 -11.99
C VAL A 105 2.68 0.57 -10.95
N GLU A 106 3.82 1.09 -11.33
CA GLU A 106 4.95 1.29 -10.43
C GLU A 106 5.07 2.76 -10.06
N SER A 107 5.45 3.03 -8.82
CA SER A 107 5.63 4.39 -8.33
C SER A 107 6.62 4.43 -7.18
N ASN A 108 7.23 5.59 -6.96
CA ASN A 108 7.99 5.87 -5.76
C ASN A 108 7.12 6.62 -4.76
N PHE A 109 7.40 6.48 -3.48
CA PHE A 109 6.74 7.28 -2.45
C PHE A 109 7.71 7.69 -1.34
N ALA A 110 7.38 8.81 -0.71
CA ALA A 110 7.93 9.23 0.57
C ALA A 110 6.74 9.58 1.48
N LEU A 111 6.61 8.87 2.58
CA LEU A 111 5.53 9.02 3.55
C LEU A 111 6.08 9.66 4.82
N ALA A 112 5.56 10.83 5.17
CA ALA A 112 5.79 11.45 6.46
C ALA A 112 4.71 10.98 7.44
N GLU A 113 5.13 10.41 8.56
CA GLU A 113 4.27 9.98 9.66
C GLU A 113 4.67 10.70 10.93
N LEU A 114 3.74 11.46 11.51
CA LEU A 114 3.89 12.02 12.84
C LEU A 114 3.32 11.06 13.87
N ALA A 115 4.18 10.33 14.54
CA ALA A 115 3.80 9.43 15.63
C ALA A 115 3.52 10.26 16.88
N ILE A 116 2.24 10.43 17.23
CA ILE A 116 1.80 11.33 18.32
C ILE A 116 1.56 10.61 19.65
N GLN A 117 1.81 9.29 19.73
CA GLN A 117 1.45 8.45 20.88
C GLN A 117 2.34 8.72 22.10
N ALA A 118 3.63 8.49 22.02
CA ALA A 118 4.53 8.64 23.16
C ALA A 118 5.52 9.81 22.98
N LYS A 119 6.10 9.90 21.82
CA LYS A 119 7.01 10.97 21.42
C LYS A 119 6.51 11.53 20.10
N ARG A 120 6.31 12.81 19.99
CA ARG A 120 5.90 13.44 18.74
C ARG A 120 7.05 13.44 17.73
N GLU A 121 7.39 12.26 17.20
CA GLU A 121 8.48 12.08 16.25
C GLU A 121 7.95 11.97 14.83
N LEU A 122 8.57 12.70 13.92
CA LEU A 122 8.33 12.58 12.49
C LEU A 122 9.22 11.47 11.93
N HIS A 123 8.59 10.43 11.38
CA HIS A 123 9.27 9.34 10.69
C HIS A 123 9.03 9.44 9.19
N TRP A 124 10.06 9.11 8.43
CA TRP A 124 9.98 9.00 6.99
C TRP A 124 10.05 7.56 6.56
N TRP A 125 9.11 7.18 5.71
CA TRP A 125 9.04 5.88 5.07
C TRP A 125 9.20 6.10 3.58
N VAL A 126 10.23 5.53 2.98
CA VAL A 126 10.57 5.77 1.57
C VAL A 126 10.72 4.44 0.86
N GLY A 127 10.11 4.32 -0.31
CA GLY A 127 10.19 3.09 -1.07
C GLY A 127 9.55 3.17 -2.44
N ARG A 128 9.40 2.00 -3.04
CA ARG A 128 8.75 1.78 -4.32
C ARG A 128 7.56 0.87 -4.14
N THR A 129 6.46 1.22 -4.78
CA THR A 129 5.24 0.41 -4.77
C THR A 129 4.96 -0.10 -6.18
N THR A 130 4.56 -1.36 -6.26
CA THR A 130 4.00 -1.96 -7.47
C THR A 130 2.56 -2.35 -7.18
N HIS A 131 1.63 -1.82 -7.95
CA HIS A 131 0.22 -2.21 -7.92
C HIS A 131 -0.11 -3.03 -9.18
N ARG A 132 -0.89 -4.08 -9.01
CA ARG A 132 -1.62 -4.69 -10.13
C ARG A 132 -3.09 -4.31 -9.96
N LEU A 133 -3.63 -3.73 -11.02
CA LEU A 133 -4.99 -3.24 -11.03
C LEU A 133 -5.80 -4.04 -12.04
N ARG A 134 -6.97 -4.50 -11.60
CA ARG A 134 -7.94 -5.27 -12.42
C ARG A 134 -9.24 -4.50 -12.53
N ARG A 135 -9.89 -4.58 -13.68
CA ARG A 135 -11.24 -4.05 -13.84
C ARG A 135 -12.27 -5.04 -13.30
N VAL A 136 -13.09 -4.57 -12.38
CA VAL A 136 -14.21 -5.31 -11.82
C VAL A 136 -15.46 -4.45 -11.94
N GLY A 137 -16.43 -4.87 -12.75
CA GLY A 137 -17.64 -4.07 -12.99
C GLY A 137 -17.36 -2.69 -13.60
N GLY A 138 -16.31 -2.57 -14.41
CA GLY A 138 -15.89 -1.31 -15.03
C GLY A 138 -14.98 -0.42 -14.18
N GLU A 139 -14.83 -0.72 -12.90
CA GLU A 139 -13.96 0.01 -11.98
C GLU A 139 -12.58 -0.67 -11.81
N LEU A 140 -11.54 0.13 -11.63
CA LEU A 140 -10.22 -0.39 -11.27
C LEU A 140 -10.21 -0.78 -9.79
N LYS A 141 -9.64 -1.95 -9.51
CA LYS A 141 -9.39 -2.44 -8.15
C LYS A 141 -7.99 -3.03 -8.03
N VAL A 142 -7.42 -2.97 -6.83
CA VAL A 142 -6.12 -3.58 -6.51
C VAL A 142 -6.30 -5.07 -6.33
N CYS A 143 -5.63 -5.87 -7.13
CA CYS A 143 -5.53 -7.32 -6.92
C CYS A 143 -4.19 -7.73 -6.32
N TRP A 144 -3.18 -6.86 -6.37
CA TRP A 144 -1.88 -7.12 -5.77
C TRP A 144 -1.12 -5.81 -5.52
N LYS A 145 -0.56 -5.66 -4.34
CA LYS A 145 0.25 -4.50 -3.97
C LYS A 145 1.52 -4.97 -3.28
N LYS A 146 2.67 -4.59 -3.82
CA LYS A 146 3.98 -4.83 -3.23
C LYS A 146 4.64 -3.51 -2.87
N VAL A 147 5.08 -3.38 -1.63
CA VAL A 147 5.80 -2.19 -1.15
C VAL A 147 7.20 -2.59 -0.71
N VAL A 148 8.21 -2.05 -1.37
CA VAL A 148 9.62 -2.31 -1.02
C VAL A 148 10.22 -1.02 -0.44
N LEU A 149 10.49 -1.05 0.85
CA LEU A 149 11.16 0.04 1.55
C LEU A 149 12.66 0.04 1.26
N VAL A 150 13.28 1.22 1.19
CA VAL A 150 14.74 1.34 1.00
C VAL A 150 15.52 0.69 2.14
N ASN A 151 14.93 0.64 3.34
CA ASN A 151 15.47 -0.01 4.53
C ASN A 151 14.74 -1.31 4.89
N ALA A 152 14.23 -2.04 3.90
CA ALA A 152 13.41 -3.24 4.10
C ALA A 152 14.09 -4.31 4.95
N ALA A 153 15.41 -4.48 4.84
CA ALA A 153 16.18 -5.48 5.57
C ALA A 153 16.61 -5.02 6.98
N GLU A 154 16.34 -3.78 7.33
CA GLU A 154 16.69 -3.22 8.64
C GLU A 154 15.55 -3.42 9.64
N PRO A 155 15.83 -3.35 10.97
CA PRO A 155 14.75 -3.29 11.95
C PRO A 155 13.87 -2.06 11.71
N LEU A 156 12.57 -2.29 11.56
CA LEU A 156 11.61 -1.22 11.31
C LEU A 156 10.82 -0.86 12.57
N PRO A 157 10.41 0.41 12.72
CA PRO A 157 9.35 0.76 13.64
C PRO A 157 8.05 0.01 13.33
N ASN A 158 7.09 0.04 14.24
CA ASN A 158 5.83 -0.66 14.07
C ASN A 158 5.04 -0.12 12.86
N LEU A 159 4.62 -1.02 11.98
CA LEU A 159 3.76 -0.75 10.82
C LEU A 159 2.27 -0.84 11.20
N SER A 160 1.82 0.00 12.12
CA SER A 160 0.42 0.06 12.56
C SER A 160 -0.43 1.02 11.72
N PHE A 161 -0.14 1.13 10.44
CA PHE A 161 -0.83 1.99 9.46
C PHE A 161 -0.74 1.35 8.07
N LEU A 162 -1.40 1.95 7.08
CA LEU A 162 -1.36 1.47 5.70
C LEU A 162 -0.21 2.12 4.93
N ILE A 163 0.77 1.29 4.50
CA ILE A 163 1.92 1.72 3.73
C ILE A 163 1.80 1.32 2.26
#